data_bc4e4419a08421d332c457cb2d9597fd
#
_entry.id   bc4e4419a08421d332c457cb2d9597fd
#
_cell.length_a   1.000
_cell.length_b   1.000
_cell.length_c   1.000
_cell.angle_alpha   90.00
_cell.angle_beta   90.00
_cell.angle_gamma   90.00
#
_symmetry.space_group_name_H-M   'P 1'
#
loop_
_entity.id
_entity.type
_entity.pdbx_description
1 polymer ?
#
loop_
_entity_poly.entity_id
_entity_poly.type
_entity_poly.pdbx_seq_one_letter_code
_entity_poly.pdbx_strand_id
1 'polypeptide(L)'
;MCYGIYYALEDKPLFKDDTPKAWPYGPVFPRVNVRYNPNVLPSDLSTEEKKAFLENEKALRIANSVIIKNVNVSAHALSEWSHEKGSPWFTTIYGEDGSNKNINWNKQIPDSLIKAYFKEWIKRSKIKA
;
A
#
# COMPACT_ATOMS: atom_id res chain seq x y z
N MET A 1 0.72 -0.77 2.25
CA MET A 1 1.78 -0.38 3.21
C MET A 1 3.17 -0.35 2.56
N CYS A 2 3.65 -1.42 1.98
CA CYS A 2 4.99 -1.44 1.33
C CYS A 2 5.19 -0.32 0.31
N TYR A 3 4.22 -0.12 -0.58
CA TYR A 3 4.26 0.93 -1.60
C TYR A 3 4.43 2.32 -0.98
N GLY A 4 3.66 2.61 0.06
CA GLY A 4 3.71 3.91 0.73
C GLY A 4 5.01 4.16 1.48
N ILE A 5 5.49 3.17 2.22
CA ILE A 5 6.77 3.25 2.94
C ILE A 5 7.92 3.46 1.94
N TYR A 6 7.94 2.69 0.87
CA TYR A 6 8.97 2.82 -0.17
C TYR A 6 8.95 4.21 -0.79
N TYR A 7 7.75 4.72 -1.13
CA TYR A 7 7.61 6.06 -1.71
C TYR A 7 8.12 7.15 -0.76
N ALA A 8 7.78 7.04 0.52
CA ALA A 8 8.21 8.02 1.53
C ALA A 8 9.74 8.03 1.74
N LEU A 9 10.38 6.86 1.66
CA LEU A 9 11.82 6.72 1.89
C LEU A 9 12.65 7.03 0.64
N GLU A 10 12.20 6.61 -0.53
CA GLU A 10 12.99 6.68 -1.76
C GLU A 10 12.58 7.81 -2.71
N ASP A 11 11.48 8.51 -2.41
CA ASP A 11 10.94 9.61 -3.22
C ASP A 11 10.59 9.21 -4.66
N LYS A 12 10.25 7.94 -4.84
CA LYS A 12 9.79 7.38 -6.12
C LYS A 12 8.88 6.19 -5.84
N PRO A 13 7.96 5.86 -6.75
CA PRO A 13 7.08 4.71 -6.54
C PRO A 13 7.86 3.41 -6.59
N LEU A 14 7.38 2.42 -5.83
CA LEU A 14 7.94 1.06 -5.84
C LEU A 14 7.84 0.42 -7.22
N PHE A 15 6.75 0.68 -7.92
CA PHE A 15 6.53 0.27 -9.30
C PHE A 15 5.62 1.30 -9.98
N LYS A 16 5.66 1.35 -11.32
CA LYS A 16 4.94 2.36 -12.12
C LYS A 16 3.79 1.78 -12.95
N ASP A 17 3.68 0.48 -12.98
CA ASP A 17 2.71 -0.21 -13.85
C ASP A 17 1.35 -0.43 -13.19
N ASP A 18 1.17 0.04 -11.96
CA ASP A 18 -0.10 0.06 -11.28
C ASP A 18 -0.14 1.20 -10.26
N THR A 19 -1.33 1.66 -9.93
CA THR A 19 -1.58 2.68 -8.91
C THR A 19 -2.71 2.25 -8.01
N PRO A 20 -2.66 2.57 -6.70
CA PRO A 20 -3.74 2.16 -5.81
C PRO A 20 -5.03 2.91 -6.11
N LYS A 21 -6.13 2.16 -6.11
CA LYS A 21 -7.48 2.68 -6.28
C LYS A 21 -8.25 2.60 -4.97
N ALA A 22 -9.14 3.55 -4.75
CA ALA A 22 -9.98 3.57 -3.57
C ALA A 22 -11.24 2.74 -3.82
N TRP A 23 -11.24 1.51 -3.30
CA TRP A 23 -12.40 0.61 -3.33
C TRP A 23 -13.08 0.61 -1.97
N PRO A 24 -14.34 0.11 -1.87
CA PRO A 24 -15.09 0.14 -0.59
C PRO A 24 -14.35 -0.48 0.59
N TYR A 25 -13.55 -1.52 0.35
CA TYR A 25 -12.82 -2.24 1.41
C TYR A 25 -11.42 -1.69 1.67
N GLY A 26 -11.02 -0.60 1.02
CA GLY A 26 -9.73 0.03 1.20
C GLY A 26 -8.95 0.18 -0.10
N PRO A 27 -7.66 0.55 0.00
CA PRO A 27 -6.80 0.68 -1.18
C PRO A 27 -6.56 -0.66 -1.84
N VAL A 28 -6.66 -0.70 -3.16
CA VAL A 28 -6.44 -1.92 -3.95
C VAL A 28 -5.54 -1.60 -5.13
N PHE A 29 -4.57 -2.45 -5.39
CA PHE A 29 -3.82 -2.45 -6.64
C PHE A 29 -4.53 -3.39 -7.61
N PRO A 30 -5.22 -2.89 -8.64
CA PRO A 30 -6.07 -3.74 -9.50
C PRO A 30 -5.32 -4.90 -10.14
N ARG A 31 -4.07 -4.69 -10.57
CA ARG A 31 -3.28 -5.78 -11.17
C ARG A 31 -2.97 -6.89 -10.18
N VAL A 32 -2.66 -6.52 -8.93
CA VAL A 32 -2.43 -7.52 -7.87
C VAL A 32 -3.72 -8.28 -7.59
N ASN A 33 -4.85 -7.58 -7.50
CA ASN A 33 -6.14 -8.19 -7.23
C ASN A 33 -6.53 -9.21 -8.31
N VAL A 34 -6.29 -8.89 -9.59
CA VAL A 34 -6.57 -9.78 -10.72
C VAL A 34 -5.67 -11.01 -10.71
N ARG A 35 -4.38 -10.84 -10.39
CA ARG A 35 -3.39 -11.94 -10.39
C ARG A 35 -3.41 -12.77 -9.11
N TYR A 36 -3.99 -12.24 -8.03
CA TYR A 36 -4.00 -12.95 -6.75
C TYR A 36 -4.87 -14.18 -6.82
N ASN A 37 -4.28 -15.32 -6.47
CA ASN A 37 -4.99 -16.59 -6.33
C ASN A 37 -4.44 -17.30 -5.10
N PRO A 38 -5.26 -17.51 -4.05
CA PRO A 38 -4.79 -18.15 -2.81
C PRO A 38 -4.35 -19.60 -3.00
N ASN A 39 -4.70 -20.22 -4.14
CA ASN A 39 -4.31 -21.60 -4.47
C ASN A 39 -2.98 -21.67 -5.23
N VAL A 40 -2.40 -20.52 -5.60
CA VAL A 40 -1.12 -20.44 -6.30
C VAL A 40 -0.02 -20.13 -5.29
N LEU A 41 1.00 -20.99 -5.24
CA LEU A 41 2.13 -20.81 -4.33
C LEU A 41 3.10 -19.74 -4.86
N PRO A 42 3.85 -19.06 -3.97
CA PRO A 42 4.91 -18.12 -4.40
C PRO A 42 5.95 -18.74 -5.33
N SER A 43 6.14 -20.07 -5.26
CA SER A 43 7.02 -20.80 -6.17
C SER A 43 6.59 -20.75 -7.64
N ASP A 44 5.33 -20.37 -7.90
CA ASP A 44 4.79 -20.27 -9.25
C ASP A 44 5.11 -18.93 -9.94
N LEU A 45 5.78 -18.02 -9.23
CA LEU A 45 6.30 -16.81 -9.84
C LEU A 45 7.42 -17.14 -10.83
N SER A 46 7.51 -16.37 -11.91
CA SER A 46 8.59 -16.55 -12.88
C SER A 46 9.96 -16.30 -12.25
N THR A 47 10.99 -16.91 -12.81
CA THR A 47 12.38 -16.70 -12.35
C THR A 47 12.77 -15.23 -12.45
N GLU A 48 12.33 -14.55 -13.51
CA GLU A 48 12.61 -13.13 -13.72
C GLU A 48 11.95 -12.25 -12.67
N GLU A 49 10.69 -12.54 -12.31
CA GLU A 49 9.97 -11.82 -11.26
C GLU A 49 10.65 -11.98 -9.90
N LYS A 50 11.07 -13.21 -9.57
CA LYS A 50 11.80 -13.49 -8.32
C LYS A 50 13.14 -12.75 -8.29
N LYS A 51 13.89 -12.79 -9.40
CA LYS A 51 15.17 -12.13 -9.50
C LYS A 51 15.05 -10.62 -9.33
N ALA A 52 14.10 -10.00 -10.03
CA ALA A 52 13.87 -8.57 -9.94
C ALA A 52 13.54 -8.14 -8.50
N PHE A 53 12.71 -8.92 -7.79
CA PHE A 53 12.36 -8.64 -6.40
C PHE A 53 13.58 -8.78 -5.47
N LEU A 54 14.36 -9.84 -5.64
CA LEU A 54 15.54 -10.09 -4.80
C LEU A 54 16.66 -9.08 -5.03
N GLU A 55 16.78 -8.51 -6.23
CA GLU A 55 17.76 -7.47 -6.53
C GLU A 55 17.41 -6.12 -5.92
N ASN A 56 16.16 -5.86 -5.60
CA ASN A 56 15.76 -4.62 -4.93
C ASN A 56 15.86 -4.79 -3.41
N GLU A 57 17.05 -4.60 -2.86
CA GLU A 57 17.31 -4.79 -1.43
C GLU A 57 16.46 -3.89 -0.53
N LYS A 58 16.20 -2.66 -0.95
CA LYS A 58 15.37 -1.73 -0.17
C LYS A 58 13.92 -2.18 -0.11
N ALA A 59 13.36 -2.61 -1.24
CA ALA A 59 12.01 -3.16 -1.28
C ALA A 59 11.91 -4.43 -0.44
N LEU A 60 12.91 -5.29 -0.51
CA LEU A 60 12.95 -6.54 0.26
C LEU A 60 12.98 -6.26 1.77
N ARG A 61 13.79 -5.31 2.22
CA ARG A 61 13.85 -4.92 3.63
C ARG A 61 12.52 -4.34 4.12
N ILE A 62 11.90 -3.50 3.32
CA ILE A 62 10.60 -2.92 3.64
C ILE A 62 9.53 -4.02 3.72
N ALA A 63 9.50 -4.93 2.75
CA ALA A 63 8.56 -6.05 2.75
C ALA A 63 8.72 -6.92 4.00
N ASN A 64 9.94 -7.26 4.37
CA ASN A 64 10.21 -8.04 5.57
C ASN A 64 9.74 -7.32 6.84
N SER A 65 10.00 -6.02 6.95
CA SER A 65 9.56 -5.21 8.09
C SER A 65 8.03 -5.18 8.19
N VAL A 66 7.35 -5.03 7.06
CA VAL A 66 5.88 -5.01 6.99
C VAL A 66 5.31 -6.36 7.40
N ILE A 67 5.87 -7.46 6.91
CA ILE A 67 5.42 -8.81 7.26
C ILE A 67 5.57 -9.05 8.76
N ILE A 68 6.74 -8.77 9.31
CA ILE A 68 7.00 -8.98 10.75
C ILE A 68 6.03 -8.14 11.60
N LYS A 69 5.83 -6.90 11.24
CA LYS A 69 4.96 -5.99 11.99
C LYS A 69 3.49 -6.42 11.96
N ASN A 70 3.05 -7.04 10.87
CA ASN A 70 1.64 -7.34 10.64
C ASN A 70 1.30 -8.83 10.72
N VAL A 71 2.24 -9.69 11.09
CA VAL A 71 2.02 -11.14 11.13
C VAL A 71 0.84 -11.54 12.03
N ASN A 72 0.60 -10.79 13.09
CA ASN A 72 -0.51 -11.03 14.03
C ASN A 72 -1.68 -10.05 13.85
N VAL A 73 -1.68 -9.27 12.76
CA VAL A 73 -2.76 -8.30 12.48
C VAL A 73 -3.73 -8.92 11.50
N SER A 74 -5.02 -8.92 11.83
CA SER A 74 -6.04 -9.49 10.93
C SER A 74 -6.25 -8.61 9.69
N ALA A 75 -6.77 -9.22 8.63
CA ALA A 75 -7.16 -8.49 7.43
C ALA A 75 -8.19 -7.40 7.75
N HIS A 76 -9.14 -7.69 8.64
CA HIS A 76 -10.14 -6.73 9.09
C HIS A 76 -9.51 -5.51 9.77
N ALA A 77 -8.54 -5.73 10.66
CA ALA A 77 -7.83 -4.65 11.34
C ALA A 77 -7.03 -3.78 10.36
N LEU A 78 -6.40 -4.38 9.35
CA LEU A 78 -5.70 -3.64 8.29
C LEU A 78 -6.68 -2.81 7.46
N SER A 79 -7.85 -3.37 7.14
CA SER A 79 -8.89 -2.64 6.42
C SER A 79 -9.38 -1.44 7.24
N GLU A 80 -9.67 -1.62 8.52
CA GLU A 80 -10.07 -0.52 9.41
C GLU A 80 -9.00 0.56 9.49
N TRP A 81 -7.73 0.17 9.62
CA TRP A 81 -6.64 1.12 9.65
C TRP A 81 -6.59 1.97 8.36
N SER A 82 -6.79 1.34 7.20
CA SER A 82 -6.77 2.05 5.93
C SER A 82 -7.93 3.02 5.75
N HIS A 83 -9.03 2.86 6.51
CA HIS A 83 -10.23 3.70 6.45
C HIS A 83 -10.21 4.85 7.46
N GLU A 84 -9.17 4.99 8.27
CA GLU A 84 -9.11 6.06 9.28
C GLU A 84 -9.14 7.45 8.64
N LYS A 85 -9.77 8.39 9.33
CA LYS A 85 -9.77 9.80 8.91
C LYS A 85 -8.33 10.30 8.81
N GLY A 86 -8.00 10.97 7.71
CA GLY A 86 -6.64 11.41 7.41
C GLY A 86 -5.82 10.42 6.61
N SER A 87 -6.29 9.18 6.42
CA SER A 87 -5.61 8.23 5.54
C SER A 87 -5.73 8.66 4.07
N PRO A 88 -4.82 8.20 3.20
CA PRO A 88 -4.92 8.48 1.76
C PRO A 88 -6.25 8.02 1.16
N TRP A 89 -6.73 6.84 1.55
CA TRP A 89 -8.01 6.30 1.08
C TRP A 89 -9.17 7.21 1.49
N PHE A 90 -9.24 7.56 2.78
CA PHE A 90 -10.32 8.40 3.31
C PHE A 90 -10.34 9.78 2.64
N THR A 91 -9.18 10.42 2.54
CA THR A 91 -9.06 11.74 1.93
C THR A 91 -9.44 11.72 0.45
N THR A 92 -9.09 10.64 -0.27
CA THR A 92 -9.44 10.50 -1.68
C THR A 92 -10.95 10.40 -1.89
N ILE A 93 -11.65 9.69 -1.02
CA ILE A 93 -13.10 9.46 -1.15
C ILE A 93 -13.91 10.60 -0.54
N TYR A 94 -13.57 11.04 0.66
CA TYR A 94 -14.39 11.95 1.46
C TYR A 94 -13.84 13.37 1.56
N GLY A 95 -12.64 13.65 1.06
CA GLY A 95 -11.97 14.94 1.23
C GLY A 95 -11.25 15.04 2.57
N GLU A 96 -10.41 16.07 2.74
CA GLU A 96 -9.62 16.24 3.95
C GLU A 96 -10.49 16.39 5.22
N ASP A 97 -11.61 17.07 5.10
CA ASP A 97 -12.55 17.30 6.21
C ASP A 97 -13.68 16.26 6.29
N GLY A 98 -13.71 15.32 5.36
CA GLY A 98 -14.77 14.30 5.31
C GLY A 98 -16.10 14.79 4.75
N SER A 99 -16.15 15.98 4.16
CA SER A 99 -17.40 16.61 3.71
C SER A 99 -17.84 16.23 2.30
N ASN A 100 -16.98 15.59 1.50
CA ASN A 100 -17.33 15.20 0.15
C ASN A 100 -18.36 14.07 0.16
N LYS A 101 -19.55 14.34 -0.41
CA LYS A 101 -20.64 13.37 -0.49
C LYS A 101 -20.76 12.70 -1.87
N ASN A 102 -19.98 13.15 -2.85
CA ASN A 102 -19.94 12.56 -4.18
C ASN A 102 -18.96 11.40 -4.20
N ILE A 103 -19.37 10.28 -3.66
CA ILE A 103 -18.52 9.10 -3.54
C ILE A 103 -18.29 8.50 -4.93
N ASN A 104 -17.01 8.33 -5.28
CA ASN A 104 -16.60 7.72 -6.53
C ASN A 104 -15.65 6.55 -6.22
N TRP A 105 -16.19 5.35 -6.24
CA TRP A 105 -15.38 4.14 -6.07
C TRP A 105 -14.48 3.94 -7.28
N ASN A 106 -13.34 3.34 -7.04
CA ASN A 106 -12.27 3.12 -8.04
C ASN A 106 -11.49 4.40 -8.42
N LYS A 107 -11.62 5.46 -7.63
CA LYS A 107 -10.82 6.65 -7.82
C LYS A 107 -9.35 6.37 -7.49
N GLN A 108 -8.44 6.87 -8.31
CA GLN A 108 -7.00 6.73 -8.03
C GLN A 108 -6.64 7.51 -6.77
N ILE A 109 -5.89 6.88 -5.87
CA ILE A 109 -5.33 7.54 -4.69
C ILE A 109 -4.07 8.28 -5.11
N PRO A 110 -4.01 9.62 -4.97
CA PRO A 110 -2.83 10.39 -5.41
C PRO A 110 -1.56 9.98 -4.66
N ASP A 111 -0.46 9.86 -5.40
CA ASP A 111 0.84 9.52 -4.82
C ASP A 111 1.30 10.56 -3.79
N SER A 112 0.95 11.83 -3.97
CA SER A 112 1.27 12.89 -3.02
C SER A 112 0.66 12.66 -1.64
N LEU A 113 -0.58 12.16 -1.58
CA LEU A 113 -1.24 11.81 -0.32
C LEU A 113 -0.56 10.60 0.34
N ILE A 114 -0.21 9.60 -0.45
CA ILE A 114 0.45 8.39 0.04
C ILE A 114 1.82 8.77 0.63
N LYS A 115 2.61 9.52 -0.09
CA LYS A 115 3.94 9.94 0.33
C LYS A 115 3.87 10.75 1.63
N ALA A 116 2.99 11.74 1.70
CA ALA A 116 2.86 12.61 2.87
C ALA A 116 2.41 11.81 4.10
N TYR A 117 1.43 10.94 3.94
CA TYR A 117 0.92 10.10 5.03
C TYR A 117 2.02 9.19 5.58
N PHE A 118 2.74 8.48 4.70
CA PHE A 118 3.75 7.52 5.15
C PHE A 118 5.01 8.20 5.69
N LYS A 119 5.35 9.40 5.27
CA LYS A 119 6.41 10.17 5.92
C LYS A 119 6.10 10.42 7.40
N GLU A 120 4.88 10.86 7.70
CA GLU A 120 4.45 11.07 9.08
C GLU A 120 4.31 9.76 9.84
N TRP A 121 3.78 8.73 9.19
CA TRP A 121 3.62 7.41 9.79
C TRP A 121 4.97 6.79 10.19
N ILE A 122 5.99 6.92 9.35
CA ILE A 122 7.35 6.44 9.64
C ILE A 122 7.93 7.16 10.85
N LYS A 123 7.76 8.47 10.94
CA LYS A 123 8.22 9.24 12.10
C LYS A 123 7.59 8.74 13.41
N ARG A 124 6.29 8.48 13.38
CA ARG A 124 5.54 8.03 14.56
C ARG A 124 5.82 6.58 14.94
N SER A 125 6.05 5.73 13.97
CA SER A 125 6.27 4.30 14.20
C SER A 125 7.74 3.92 14.38
N LYS A 126 8.65 4.87 14.23
CA LYS A 126 10.10 4.67 14.35
C LYS A 126 10.63 3.54 13.46
N ILE A 127 9.99 3.32 12.31
CA ILE A 127 10.47 2.34 11.34
C ILE A 127 11.72 2.90 10.69
N LYS A 128 12.79 2.11 10.72
CA LYS A 128 14.03 2.40 10.01
C LYS A 128 14.15 1.41 8.85
N ALA A 129 14.29 1.94 7.66
CA ALA A 129 14.58 1.10 6.53
C ALA A 129 16.07 0.78 6.47
#